data_0b6b5d8a2d7186555086bad1ed034c43
#
_entry.id   0b6b5d8a2d7186555086bad1ed034c43
#
_cell.length_a   1.000
_cell.length_b   1.000
_cell.length_c   1.000
_cell.angle_alpha   90.00
_cell.angle_beta   90.00
_cell.angle_gamma   90.00
#
_symmetry.space_group_name_H-M   'P 1'
#
loop_
_entity.id
_entity.type
_entity.pdbx_description
1 polymer ?
#
loop_
_entity_poly.entity_id
_entity_poly.type
_entity_poly.pdbx_seq_one_letter_code
_entity_poly.pdbx_strand_id
1 'polypeptide(L)'
;MQTTDVLVIGAGMVGAACAHALVQAGLSVRIIDARLGGATAAGMGHLVVMDDNPAELALSKSSLDLWHAWAPQMDAGCAFTGCGTLWLAANEEELQAAHAKRATLQAQGVPCEMLDAAALARAEPALRPGLAGALKVNGDSVVYAPRAAQWLVAQAAAHGTVVVEQAEATQIDGHTVTLRDGRQRSAGAIVLASGIRAPQLCPGLPLRPKKGHLVITDRYPGTVHHQLVELGYITSAHHSDGTSVAFNVQPRPTGQLLIGSSREFDTTDPAVNNAVLARMLQRALGYLPGLADLNAIRTWTGFRAATPDSLPIIGPHPAHPHLWLAVGHEGLGVTTAPATAQLLAAQITGSAPPIDPMPYAAQRFAAQLVDSRGAA
;
A
#
# COMPACT_ATOMS: atom_id res chain seq x y z
N MET A 1 1.68 -0.33 36.73
CA MET A 1 1.42 -0.11 35.30
C MET A 1 1.97 -1.31 34.57
N GLN A 2 1.17 -2.01 33.76
CA GLN A 2 1.70 -3.06 32.89
C GLN A 2 2.62 -2.40 31.86
N THR A 3 3.89 -2.71 31.88
CA THR A 3 4.84 -2.29 30.85
C THR A 3 4.49 -3.02 29.54
N THR A 4 4.24 -2.29 28.48
CA THR A 4 4.00 -2.82 27.14
C THR A 4 5.36 -3.00 26.44
N ASP A 5 5.60 -4.13 25.79
CA ASP A 5 6.87 -4.37 25.11
C ASP A 5 7.03 -3.42 23.90
N VAL A 6 5.98 -3.27 23.11
CA VAL A 6 6.01 -2.43 21.91
C VAL A 6 4.78 -1.50 21.83
N LEU A 7 5.04 -0.24 21.49
CA LEU A 7 4.02 0.76 21.20
C LEU A 7 4.03 1.05 19.69
N VAL A 8 2.89 0.84 19.03
CA VAL A 8 2.71 1.11 17.58
C VAL A 8 1.91 2.40 17.40
N ILE A 9 2.45 3.37 16.69
CA ILE A 9 1.77 4.64 16.36
C ILE A 9 1.17 4.54 14.96
N GLY A 10 -0.16 4.45 14.90
CA GLY A 10 -0.94 4.26 13.69
C GLY A 10 -1.55 2.87 13.58
N ALA A 11 -2.88 2.78 13.33
CA ALA A 11 -3.63 1.56 13.08
C ALA A 11 -4.06 1.44 11.60
N GLY A 12 -3.35 2.10 10.69
CA GLY A 12 -3.46 1.84 9.26
C GLY A 12 -2.97 0.42 8.92
N MET A 13 -3.03 0.03 7.66
CA MET A 13 -2.67 -1.31 7.21
C MET A 13 -1.28 -1.75 7.72
N VAL A 14 -0.27 -0.89 7.59
CA VAL A 14 1.10 -1.21 8.01
C VAL A 14 1.19 -1.38 9.52
N GLY A 15 0.62 -0.45 10.32
CA GLY A 15 0.66 -0.55 11.78
C GLY A 15 -0.15 -1.73 12.32
N ALA A 16 -1.29 -2.05 11.70
CA ALA A 16 -2.08 -3.23 12.04
C ALA A 16 -1.32 -4.53 11.78
N ALA A 17 -0.63 -4.62 10.63
CA ALA A 17 0.22 -5.77 10.31
C ALA A 17 1.42 -5.87 11.27
N CYS A 18 2.07 -4.75 11.61
CA CYS A 18 3.14 -4.73 12.60
C CYS A 18 2.66 -5.23 13.96
N ALA A 19 1.51 -4.76 14.44
CA ALA A 19 0.94 -5.23 15.71
C ALA A 19 0.66 -6.74 15.67
N HIS A 20 0.09 -7.24 14.58
CA HIS A 20 -0.15 -8.67 14.39
C HIS A 20 1.15 -9.49 14.44
N ALA A 21 2.17 -9.11 13.67
CA ALA A 21 3.44 -9.85 13.62
C ALA A 21 4.19 -9.81 14.98
N LEU A 22 4.16 -8.67 15.69
CA LEU A 22 4.79 -8.53 17.00
C LEU A 22 4.12 -9.42 18.06
N VAL A 23 2.79 -9.51 18.04
CA VAL A 23 2.06 -10.42 18.93
C VAL A 23 2.36 -11.88 18.59
N GLN A 24 2.43 -12.24 17.32
CA GLN A 24 2.84 -13.59 16.90
C GLN A 24 4.28 -13.92 17.36
N ALA A 25 5.12 -12.93 17.52
CA ALA A 25 6.46 -13.04 18.09
C ALA A 25 6.49 -13.05 19.64
N GLY A 26 5.32 -13.08 20.30
CA GLY A 26 5.18 -13.19 21.77
C GLY A 26 5.24 -11.85 22.51
N LEU A 27 5.21 -10.71 21.84
CA LEU A 27 5.31 -9.40 22.46
C LEU A 27 3.93 -8.82 22.81
N SER A 28 3.82 -8.09 23.91
CA SER A 28 2.65 -7.28 24.23
C SER A 28 2.68 -5.96 23.45
N VAL A 29 1.53 -5.57 22.86
CA VAL A 29 1.45 -4.42 21.96
C VAL A 29 0.39 -3.42 22.43
N ARG A 30 0.75 -2.13 22.42
CA ARG A 30 -0.20 -1.01 22.50
C ARG A 30 -0.23 -0.28 21.16
N ILE A 31 -1.42 -0.12 20.58
CA ILE A 31 -1.63 0.67 19.37
C ILE A 31 -2.22 2.02 19.77
N ILE A 32 -1.63 3.11 19.32
CA ILE A 32 -2.17 4.48 19.45
C ILE A 32 -2.57 4.97 18.06
N ASP A 33 -3.84 5.30 17.89
CA ASP A 33 -4.36 5.80 16.61
C ASP A 33 -5.34 6.95 16.81
N ALA A 34 -5.10 8.05 16.11
CA ALA A 34 -5.93 9.24 16.19
C ALA A 34 -7.21 9.18 15.31
N ARG A 35 -7.38 8.12 14.50
CA ARG A 35 -8.48 7.94 13.54
C ARG A 35 -8.67 9.10 12.56
N LEU A 36 -7.59 9.75 12.18
CA LEU A 36 -7.61 10.92 11.30
C LEU A 36 -7.74 10.57 9.80
N GLY A 37 -7.99 9.29 9.49
CA GLY A 37 -7.96 8.77 8.14
C GLY A 37 -6.52 8.65 7.61
N GLY A 38 -6.35 8.12 6.40
CA GLY A 38 -5.04 7.93 5.78
C GLY A 38 -5.13 7.11 4.50
N ALA A 39 -3.97 6.72 3.97
CA ALA A 39 -3.88 5.96 2.73
C ALA A 39 -4.66 4.63 2.75
N THR A 40 -4.77 3.97 3.91
CA THR A 40 -5.55 2.74 4.07
C THR A 40 -7.04 2.96 3.75
N ALA A 41 -7.60 4.07 4.22
CA ALA A 41 -9.01 4.39 3.98
C ALA A 41 -9.27 4.93 2.56
N ALA A 42 -8.25 5.53 1.95
CA ALA A 42 -8.36 6.16 0.64
C ALA A 42 -7.88 5.28 -0.52
N GLY A 43 -7.14 4.20 -0.26
CA GLY A 43 -6.54 3.36 -1.29
C GLY A 43 -7.50 2.39 -1.94
N MET A 44 -7.09 1.86 -3.10
CA MET A 44 -7.87 0.87 -3.86
C MET A 44 -7.86 -0.52 -3.23
N GLY A 45 -6.81 -0.87 -2.49
CA GLY A 45 -6.68 -2.20 -1.88
C GLY A 45 -6.12 -3.25 -2.84
N HIS A 46 -5.21 -2.85 -3.70
CA HIS A 46 -4.45 -3.77 -4.55
C HIS A 46 -3.54 -4.67 -3.72
N LEU A 47 -3.48 -5.94 -4.10
CA LEU A 47 -2.53 -6.94 -3.66
C LEU A 47 -1.84 -7.45 -4.92
N VAL A 48 -0.69 -6.89 -5.25
CA VAL A 48 -0.02 -7.09 -6.55
C VAL A 48 1.47 -7.34 -6.37
N VAL A 49 2.03 -8.20 -7.20
CA VAL A 49 3.49 -8.31 -7.31
C VAL A 49 4.00 -7.17 -8.20
N MET A 50 4.91 -6.37 -7.66
CA MET A 50 5.55 -5.27 -8.37
C MET A 50 7.03 -5.58 -8.60
N ASP A 51 7.56 -5.18 -9.74
CA ASP A 51 8.91 -5.53 -10.21
C ASP A 51 9.71 -4.31 -10.73
N ASP A 52 9.35 -3.10 -10.28
CA ASP A 52 10.07 -1.88 -10.66
C ASP A 52 11.54 -1.91 -10.25
N ASN A 53 11.85 -2.65 -9.18
CA ASN A 53 13.20 -3.02 -8.77
C ASN A 53 13.21 -4.34 -7.96
N PRO A 54 14.37 -5.00 -7.80
CA PRO A 54 14.48 -6.28 -7.10
C PRO A 54 14.00 -6.27 -5.63
N ALA A 55 14.19 -5.16 -4.92
CA ALA A 55 13.77 -5.05 -3.53
C ALA A 55 12.23 -4.95 -3.43
N GLU A 56 11.61 -4.15 -4.29
CA GLU A 56 10.15 -4.05 -4.36
C GLU A 56 9.52 -5.40 -4.71
N LEU A 57 10.11 -6.13 -5.67
CA LEU A 57 9.68 -7.47 -6.04
C LEU A 57 9.76 -8.44 -4.86
N ALA A 58 10.88 -8.46 -4.13
CA ALA A 58 11.07 -9.31 -2.97
C ALA A 58 10.03 -9.02 -1.87
N LEU A 59 9.79 -7.74 -1.56
CA LEU A 59 8.85 -7.33 -0.51
C LEU A 59 7.39 -7.61 -0.92
N SER A 60 7.00 -7.30 -2.15
CA SER A 60 5.64 -7.51 -2.64
C SER A 60 5.32 -9.00 -2.77
N LYS A 61 6.23 -9.80 -3.31
CA LYS A 61 6.07 -11.25 -3.43
C LYS A 61 5.93 -11.92 -2.06
N SER A 62 6.87 -11.65 -1.13
CA SER A 62 6.81 -12.20 0.23
C SER A 62 5.52 -11.80 0.94
N SER A 63 5.03 -10.60 0.70
CA SER A 63 3.75 -10.13 1.25
C SER A 63 2.54 -10.85 0.65
N LEU A 64 2.53 -11.11 -0.66
CA LEU A 64 1.43 -11.84 -1.31
C LEU A 64 1.32 -13.27 -0.78
N ASP A 65 2.43 -13.95 -0.56
CA ASP A 65 2.43 -15.29 0.04
C ASP A 65 1.70 -15.29 1.40
N LEU A 66 1.91 -14.25 2.21
CA LEU A 66 1.22 -14.07 3.49
C LEU A 66 -0.26 -13.71 3.32
N TRP A 67 -0.60 -12.82 2.37
CA TRP A 67 -1.99 -12.49 2.07
C TRP A 67 -2.78 -13.73 1.66
N HIS A 68 -2.22 -14.59 0.82
CA HIS A 68 -2.84 -15.85 0.41
C HIS A 68 -3.01 -16.83 1.59
N ALA A 69 -2.01 -16.91 2.48
CA ALA A 69 -2.11 -17.73 3.69
C ALA A 69 -3.21 -17.25 4.65
N TRP A 70 -3.45 -15.94 4.71
CA TRP A 70 -4.50 -15.35 5.55
C TRP A 70 -5.89 -15.39 4.92
N ALA A 71 -6.00 -15.37 3.58
CA ALA A 71 -7.25 -15.26 2.85
C ALA A 71 -8.36 -16.23 3.33
N PRO A 72 -8.08 -17.53 3.60
CA PRO A 72 -9.10 -18.46 4.08
C PRO A 72 -9.69 -18.12 5.47
N GLN A 73 -8.98 -17.29 6.25
CA GLN A 73 -9.37 -16.91 7.61
C GLN A 73 -10.05 -15.53 7.66
N MET A 74 -10.00 -14.78 6.55
CA MET A 74 -10.55 -13.42 6.48
C MET A 74 -12.08 -13.45 6.44
N ASP A 75 -12.72 -12.56 7.21
CA ASP A 75 -14.16 -12.39 7.11
C ASP A 75 -14.58 -11.75 5.78
N ALA A 76 -15.84 -11.97 5.39
CA ALA A 76 -16.39 -11.44 4.14
C ALA A 76 -16.30 -9.90 4.02
N GLY A 77 -16.25 -9.19 5.15
CA GLY A 77 -16.11 -7.74 5.18
C GLY A 77 -14.76 -7.25 4.66
N CYS A 78 -13.73 -8.10 4.70
CA CYS A 78 -12.43 -7.80 4.09
C CYS A 78 -12.50 -7.76 2.56
N ALA A 79 -13.53 -8.33 1.94
CA ALA A 79 -13.76 -8.36 0.50
C ALA A 79 -12.52 -8.84 -0.28
N PHE A 80 -11.79 -9.83 0.27
CA PHE A 80 -10.65 -10.42 -0.42
C PHE A 80 -11.14 -11.15 -1.67
N THR A 81 -10.53 -10.87 -2.82
CA THR A 81 -10.91 -11.48 -4.09
C THR A 81 -9.66 -11.74 -4.93
N GLY A 82 -9.39 -13.03 -5.23
CA GLY A 82 -8.33 -13.46 -6.14
C GLY A 82 -8.74 -13.27 -7.59
N CYS A 83 -8.88 -12.03 -8.03
CA CYS A 83 -9.31 -11.73 -9.39
C CYS A 83 -8.18 -11.69 -10.43
N GLY A 84 -6.93 -11.73 -9.99
CA GLY A 84 -5.77 -11.53 -10.86
C GLY A 84 -5.65 -10.09 -11.38
N THR A 85 -4.48 -9.77 -11.95
CA THR A 85 -4.24 -8.49 -12.65
C THR A 85 -4.00 -8.73 -14.12
N LEU A 86 -4.62 -7.93 -14.98
CA LEU A 86 -4.28 -7.81 -16.40
C LEU A 86 -3.50 -6.50 -16.63
N TRP A 87 -2.23 -6.64 -16.95
CA TRP A 87 -1.38 -5.54 -17.42
C TRP A 87 -1.60 -5.39 -18.91
N LEU A 88 -2.39 -4.39 -19.30
CA LEU A 88 -2.87 -4.20 -20.66
C LEU A 88 -1.80 -3.57 -21.55
N ALA A 89 -1.55 -4.18 -22.69
CA ALA A 89 -0.71 -3.64 -23.75
C ALA A 89 -1.59 -3.01 -24.85
N ALA A 90 -1.49 -1.69 -25.02
CA ALA A 90 -2.28 -0.96 -26.00
C ALA A 90 -1.72 -1.08 -27.43
N ASN A 91 -0.45 -1.44 -27.57
CA ASN A 91 0.29 -1.55 -28.82
C ASN A 91 1.41 -2.60 -28.70
N GLU A 92 2.15 -2.83 -29.81
CA GLU A 92 3.22 -3.84 -29.87
C GLU A 92 4.40 -3.50 -28.95
N GLU A 93 4.75 -2.23 -28.77
CA GLU A 93 5.84 -1.81 -27.87
C GLU A 93 5.52 -2.18 -26.41
N GLU A 94 4.29 -1.89 -25.98
CA GLU A 94 3.83 -2.28 -24.64
C GLU A 94 3.71 -3.82 -24.51
N LEU A 95 3.38 -4.54 -25.59
CA LEU A 95 3.35 -5.99 -25.57
C LEU A 95 4.75 -6.59 -25.38
N GLN A 96 5.78 -6.01 -25.97
CA GLN A 96 7.17 -6.40 -25.71
C GLN A 96 7.59 -6.10 -24.26
N ALA A 97 7.16 -4.96 -23.71
CA ALA A 97 7.37 -4.67 -22.29
C ALA A 97 6.66 -5.70 -21.38
N ALA A 98 5.46 -6.16 -21.75
CA ALA A 98 4.75 -7.23 -21.06
C ALA A 98 5.53 -8.55 -21.08
N HIS A 99 6.15 -8.89 -22.22
CA HIS A 99 7.01 -10.09 -22.30
C HIS A 99 8.24 -9.99 -21.39
N ALA A 100 8.89 -8.83 -21.33
CA ALA A 100 10.02 -8.60 -20.42
C ALA A 100 9.59 -8.73 -18.94
N LYS A 101 8.47 -8.08 -18.57
CA LYS A 101 7.89 -8.20 -17.23
C LYS A 101 7.57 -9.66 -16.88
N ARG A 102 6.96 -10.42 -17.81
CA ARG A 102 6.71 -11.85 -17.62
C ARG A 102 7.99 -12.62 -17.28
N ALA A 103 9.05 -12.38 -18.05
CA ALA A 103 10.33 -13.08 -17.84
C ALA A 103 10.88 -12.80 -16.43
N THR A 104 10.85 -11.54 -15.97
CA THR A 104 11.26 -11.13 -14.62
C THR A 104 10.43 -11.86 -13.55
N LEU A 105 9.10 -11.85 -13.67
CA LEU A 105 8.20 -12.46 -12.71
C LEU A 105 8.36 -13.99 -12.66
N GLN A 106 8.47 -14.65 -13.83
CA GLN A 106 8.68 -16.10 -13.92
C GLN A 106 10.02 -16.53 -13.32
N ALA A 107 11.09 -15.77 -13.51
CA ALA A 107 12.39 -16.02 -12.90
C ALA A 107 12.34 -16.00 -11.35
N GLN A 108 11.35 -15.31 -10.77
CA GLN A 108 11.09 -15.28 -9.33
C GLN A 108 9.98 -16.25 -8.89
N GLY A 109 9.54 -17.15 -9.78
CA GLY A 109 8.51 -18.14 -9.47
C GLY A 109 7.10 -17.57 -9.34
N VAL A 110 6.82 -16.39 -9.89
CA VAL A 110 5.47 -15.80 -9.90
C VAL A 110 4.69 -16.35 -11.10
N PRO A 111 3.53 -17.03 -10.88
CA PRO A 111 2.71 -17.56 -11.95
C PRO A 111 2.07 -16.44 -12.77
N CYS A 112 2.39 -16.39 -14.04
CA CYS A 112 1.85 -15.39 -14.97
C CYS A 112 1.83 -15.93 -16.41
N GLU A 113 0.92 -15.41 -17.22
CA GLU A 113 0.70 -15.83 -18.62
C GLU A 113 0.43 -14.63 -19.54
N MET A 114 0.82 -14.76 -20.82
CA MET A 114 0.44 -13.79 -21.83
C MET A 114 -0.92 -14.14 -22.42
N LEU A 115 -1.76 -13.13 -22.54
CA LEU A 115 -3.00 -13.19 -23.30
C LEU A 115 -2.79 -12.43 -24.62
N ASP A 116 -3.05 -13.09 -25.75
CA ASP A 116 -3.17 -12.40 -27.04
C ASP A 116 -4.47 -11.54 -27.09
N ALA A 117 -4.62 -10.75 -28.11
CA ALA A 117 -5.78 -9.87 -28.28
C ALA A 117 -7.13 -10.62 -28.21
N ALA A 118 -7.18 -11.84 -28.78
CA ALA A 118 -8.40 -12.65 -28.78
C ALA A 118 -8.72 -13.23 -27.39
N ALA A 119 -7.70 -13.73 -26.66
CA ALA A 119 -7.86 -14.22 -25.30
C ALA A 119 -8.21 -13.08 -24.35
N LEU A 120 -7.60 -11.90 -24.51
CA LEU A 120 -7.93 -10.71 -23.73
C LEU A 120 -9.38 -10.28 -23.93
N ALA A 121 -9.86 -10.22 -25.17
CA ALA A 121 -11.25 -9.87 -25.46
C ALA A 121 -12.27 -10.87 -24.88
N ARG A 122 -11.89 -12.16 -24.77
CA ARG A 122 -12.73 -13.15 -24.09
C ARG A 122 -12.69 -13.01 -22.55
N ALA A 123 -11.53 -12.66 -21.99
CA ALA A 123 -11.36 -12.50 -20.55
C ALA A 123 -12.07 -11.24 -20.03
N GLU A 124 -12.02 -10.16 -20.80
CA GLU A 124 -12.60 -8.84 -20.46
C GLU A 124 -13.35 -8.24 -21.66
N PRO A 125 -14.58 -8.69 -21.93
CA PRO A 125 -15.35 -8.23 -23.09
C PRO A 125 -15.69 -6.74 -23.10
N ALA A 126 -15.63 -6.07 -21.95
CA ALA A 126 -15.89 -4.64 -21.81
C ALA A 126 -14.74 -3.76 -22.30
N LEU A 127 -13.54 -4.31 -22.49
CA LEU A 127 -12.41 -3.57 -23.02
C LEU A 127 -12.63 -3.17 -24.49
N ARG A 128 -12.11 -1.99 -24.84
CA ARG A 128 -12.13 -1.55 -26.26
C ARG A 128 -11.40 -2.56 -27.15
N PRO A 129 -11.82 -2.70 -28.42
CA PRO A 129 -11.07 -3.49 -29.39
C PRO A 129 -9.71 -2.86 -29.73
N GLY A 130 -8.81 -3.64 -30.32
CA GLY A 130 -7.52 -3.18 -30.83
C GLY A 130 -6.43 -3.05 -29.76
N LEU A 131 -6.59 -3.63 -28.58
CA LEU A 131 -5.48 -3.86 -27.63
C LEU A 131 -4.60 -5.01 -28.16
N ALA A 132 -3.28 -4.88 -28.03
CA ALA A 132 -2.33 -5.88 -28.52
C ALA A 132 -2.35 -7.19 -27.67
N GLY A 133 -2.66 -7.08 -26.39
CA GLY A 133 -2.72 -8.20 -25.47
C GLY A 133 -2.60 -7.77 -24.02
N ALA A 134 -2.27 -8.71 -23.15
CA ALA A 134 -2.02 -8.43 -21.74
C ALA A 134 -1.09 -9.47 -21.11
N LEU A 135 -0.40 -9.07 -20.03
CA LEU A 135 0.19 -10.00 -19.09
C LEU A 135 -0.80 -10.22 -17.96
N LYS A 136 -1.18 -11.47 -17.72
CA LYS A 136 -2.03 -11.87 -16.59
C LYS A 136 -1.16 -12.40 -15.45
N VAL A 137 -1.32 -11.81 -14.26
CA VAL A 137 -0.71 -12.29 -13.01
C VAL A 137 -1.82 -12.90 -12.15
N ASN A 138 -1.85 -14.23 -12.10
CA ASN A 138 -2.98 -14.98 -11.55
C ASN A 138 -3.10 -14.85 -10.02
N GLY A 139 -1.98 -14.68 -9.31
CA GLY A 139 -1.94 -14.58 -7.85
C GLY A 139 -2.32 -13.21 -7.29
N ASP A 140 -2.44 -12.20 -8.13
CA ASP A 140 -2.84 -10.88 -7.68
C ASP A 140 -4.30 -10.86 -7.20
N SER A 141 -4.59 -9.99 -6.26
CA SER A 141 -5.87 -9.97 -5.56
C SER A 141 -6.27 -8.54 -5.21
N VAL A 142 -7.47 -8.38 -4.72
CA VAL A 142 -7.95 -7.13 -4.11
C VAL A 142 -8.46 -7.38 -2.70
N VAL A 143 -8.41 -6.33 -1.86
CA VAL A 143 -8.95 -6.37 -0.50
C VAL A 143 -9.59 -5.03 -0.14
N TYR A 144 -10.56 -5.02 0.77
CA TYR A 144 -11.03 -3.78 1.37
C TYR A 144 -10.12 -3.44 2.56
N ALA A 145 -9.11 -2.64 2.28
CA ALA A 145 -8.02 -2.36 3.20
C ALA A 145 -8.44 -1.88 4.60
N PRO A 146 -9.48 -1.03 4.80
CA PRO A 146 -9.92 -0.65 6.15
C PRO A 146 -10.39 -1.84 7.01
N ARG A 147 -11.12 -2.78 6.41
CA ARG A 147 -11.60 -3.99 7.13
C ARG A 147 -10.47 -4.99 7.35
N ALA A 148 -9.58 -5.13 6.39
CA ALA A 148 -8.40 -5.99 6.54
C ALA A 148 -7.47 -5.50 7.66
N ALA A 149 -7.26 -4.18 7.80
CA ALA A 149 -6.52 -3.62 8.92
C ALA A 149 -7.20 -3.90 10.27
N GLN A 150 -8.53 -3.75 10.35
CA GLN A 150 -9.30 -4.10 11.56
C GLN A 150 -9.22 -5.59 11.88
N TRP A 151 -9.29 -6.44 10.85
CA TRP A 151 -9.14 -7.88 10.99
C TRP A 151 -7.78 -8.26 11.57
N LEU A 152 -6.68 -7.68 11.06
CA LEU A 152 -5.32 -7.90 11.59
C LEU A 152 -5.21 -7.51 13.08
N VAL A 153 -5.80 -6.37 13.48
CA VAL A 153 -5.84 -5.97 14.90
C VAL A 153 -6.65 -6.95 15.74
N ALA A 154 -7.79 -7.44 15.21
CA ALA A 154 -8.61 -8.44 15.91
C ALA A 154 -7.88 -9.78 16.05
N GLN A 155 -7.18 -10.23 14.99
CA GLN A 155 -6.33 -11.43 15.07
C GLN A 155 -5.21 -11.26 16.10
N ALA A 156 -4.54 -10.12 16.13
CA ALA A 156 -3.54 -9.83 17.15
C ALA A 156 -4.14 -9.92 18.56
N ALA A 157 -5.30 -9.31 18.79
CA ALA A 157 -5.97 -9.35 20.10
C ALA A 157 -6.45 -10.74 20.52
N ALA A 158 -6.74 -11.63 19.57
CA ALA A 158 -7.10 -13.02 19.85
C ALA A 158 -5.91 -13.89 20.24
N HIS A 159 -4.69 -13.51 19.84
CA HIS A 159 -3.49 -14.32 20.07
C HIS A 159 -2.58 -13.80 21.19
N GLY A 160 -2.80 -12.58 21.70
CA GLY A 160 -1.96 -12.03 22.75
C GLY A 160 -2.48 -10.70 23.31
N THR A 161 -1.62 -10.04 24.08
CA THR A 161 -1.99 -8.78 24.75
C THR A 161 -1.92 -7.62 23.76
N VAL A 162 -3.09 -7.12 23.35
CA VAL A 162 -3.21 -5.91 22.53
C VAL A 162 -4.13 -4.89 23.20
N VAL A 163 -3.65 -3.66 23.30
CA VAL A 163 -4.46 -2.52 23.76
C VAL A 163 -4.54 -1.49 22.64
N VAL A 164 -5.75 -1.18 22.18
CA VAL A 164 -5.97 -0.13 21.19
C VAL A 164 -6.46 1.13 21.91
N GLU A 165 -5.69 2.20 21.82
CA GLU A 165 -6.02 3.50 22.41
C GLU A 165 -6.30 4.53 21.32
N GLN A 166 -7.51 5.06 21.33
CA GLN A 166 -7.85 6.17 20.45
C GLN A 166 -7.28 7.47 21.03
N ALA A 167 -6.14 7.88 20.51
CA ALA A 167 -5.43 9.09 20.91
C ALA A 167 -4.49 9.56 19.80
N GLU A 168 -4.10 10.82 19.85
CA GLU A 168 -3.12 11.39 18.95
C GLU A 168 -1.77 11.53 19.65
N ALA A 169 -0.75 10.86 19.10
CA ALA A 169 0.64 11.03 19.52
C ALA A 169 1.16 12.37 18.97
N THR A 170 1.80 13.17 19.82
CA THR A 170 2.33 14.50 19.48
C THR A 170 3.84 14.61 19.61
N GLN A 171 4.47 13.74 20.40
CA GLN A 171 5.91 13.72 20.59
C GLN A 171 6.40 12.32 20.94
N ILE A 172 7.61 12.02 20.51
CA ILE A 172 8.36 10.82 20.89
C ILE A 172 9.66 11.30 21.54
N ASP A 173 9.91 10.82 22.77
CA ASP A 173 11.13 11.09 23.51
C ASP A 173 11.64 9.80 24.17
N GLY A 174 12.75 9.26 23.66
CA GLY A 174 13.30 7.96 24.08
C GLY A 174 12.26 6.85 24.01
N HIS A 175 11.90 6.30 25.14
CA HIS A 175 10.88 5.25 25.30
C HIS A 175 9.44 5.74 25.47
N THR A 176 9.22 7.07 25.42
CA THR A 176 7.96 7.68 25.83
C THR A 176 7.30 8.41 24.67
N VAL A 177 6.01 8.17 24.51
CA VAL A 177 5.12 8.90 23.59
C VAL A 177 4.20 9.80 24.40
N THR A 178 4.19 11.10 24.09
CA THR A 178 3.25 12.07 24.65
C THR A 178 2.04 12.18 23.74
N LEU A 179 0.85 12.09 24.34
CA LEU A 179 -0.43 12.24 23.66
C LEU A 179 -0.89 13.71 23.69
N ARG A 180 -1.80 14.08 22.79
CA ARG A 180 -2.34 15.45 22.71
C ARG A 180 -2.98 15.95 23.99
N ASP A 181 -3.51 15.06 24.82
CA ASP A 181 -4.10 15.39 26.13
C ASP A 181 -3.08 15.44 27.28
N GLY A 182 -1.80 15.34 26.98
CA GLY A 182 -0.70 15.38 27.94
C GLY A 182 -0.38 14.03 28.62
N ARG A 183 -1.21 13.00 28.44
CA ARG A 183 -0.88 11.65 28.93
C ARG A 183 0.35 11.10 28.23
N GLN A 184 1.11 10.30 28.96
CA GLN A 184 2.30 9.64 28.42
C GLN A 184 2.14 8.12 28.42
N ARG A 185 2.78 7.48 27.44
CA ARG A 185 2.86 6.03 27.31
C ARG A 185 4.30 5.64 27.03
N SER A 186 4.79 4.64 27.74
CA SER A 186 6.16 4.14 27.57
C SER A 186 6.16 2.66 27.18
N ALA A 187 7.13 2.26 26.36
CA ALA A 187 7.32 0.88 25.93
C ALA A 187 8.82 0.58 25.72
N GLY A 188 9.17 -0.69 25.61
CA GLY A 188 10.54 -1.12 25.29
C GLY A 188 10.98 -0.67 23.89
N ALA A 189 10.05 -0.69 22.93
CA ALA A 189 10.24 -0.19 21.56
C ALA A 189 9.02 0.61 21.09
N ILE A 190 9.24 1.57 20.21
CA ILE A 190 8.18 2.38 19.57
C ILE A 190 8.26 2.15 18.06
N VAL A 191 7.16 1.71 17.45
CA VAL A 191 7.03 1.55 15.99
C VAL A 191 6.23 2.72 15.43
N LEU A 192 6.86 3.52 14.56
CA LEU A 192 6.21 4.61 13.86
C LEU A 192 5.64 4.10 12.52
N ALA A 193 4.31 4.00 12.44
CA ALA A 193 3.56 3.55 11.27
C ALA A 193 2.44 4.54 10.89
N SER A 194 2.65 5.85 11.15
CA SER A 194 1.65 6.91 10.98
C SER A 194 1.56 7.49 9.55
N GLY A 195 2.11 6.77 8.55
CA GLY A 195 2.02 7.14 7.14
C GLY A 195 2.58 8.53 6.86
N ILE A 196 1.84 9.37 6.12
CA ILE A 196 2.29 10.71 5.72
C ILE A 196 2.48 11.67 6.92
N ARG A 197 1.97 11.32 8.09
CA ARG A 197 2.14 12.14 9.31
C ARG A 197 3.41 11.79 10.09
N ALA A 198 4.14 10.77 9.70
CA ALA A 198 5.37 10.36 10.39
C ALA A 198 6.40 11.48 10.56
N PRO A 199 6.63 12.41 9.61
CA PRO A 199 7.55 13.52 9.80
C PRO A 199 7.17 14.49 10.93
N GLN A 200 5.91 14.52 11.37
CA GLN A 200 5.49 15.34 12.52
C GLN A 200 6.01 14.79 13.85
N LEU A 201 6.24 13.48 13.93
CA LEU A 201 6.74 12.78 15.12
C LEU A 201 8.23 12.45 15.03
N CYS A 202 8.75 12.38 13.82
CA CYS A 202 10.15 12.09 13.53
C CYS A 202 10.61 13.04 12.42
N PRO A 203 11.03 14.27 12.75
CA PRO A 203 11.58 15.24 11.79
C PRO A 203 12.76 14.64 11.02
N GLY A 204 12.97 15.09 9.79
CA GLY A 204 14.03 14.56 8.92
C GLY A 204 13.63 13.32 8.11
N LEU A 205 12.49 12.68 8.37
CA LEU A 205 11.99 11.62 7.49
C LEU A 205 11.71 12.17 6.08
N PRO A 206 12.34 11.61 5.03
CA PRO A 206 12.23 12.14 3.66
C PRO A 206 10.94 11.67 2.99
N LEU A 207 9.80 11.98 3.60
CA LEU A 207 8.48 11.61 3.09
C LEU A 207 7.81 12.81 2.42
N ARG A 208 7.39 12.62 1.17
CA ARG A 208 6.62 13.61 0.41
C ARG A 208 5.20 13.13 0.16
N PRO A 209 4.18 14.00 0.28
CA PRO A 209 2.83 13.65 -0.08
C PRO A 209 2.70 13.49 -1.60
N LYS A 210 2.11 12.37 -2.04
CA LYS A 210 1.73 12.12 -3.42
C LYS A 210 0.22 11.88 -3.46
N LYS A 211 -0.54 12.89 -3.87
CA LYS A 211 -2.00 12.85 -3.90
C LYS A 211 -2.51 11.99 -5.05
N GLY A 212 -3.55 11.22 -4.80
CA GLY A 212 -4.25 10.43 -5.81
C GLY A 212 -5.75 10.65 -5.75
N HIS A 213 -6.43 10.53 -6.91
CA HIS A 213 -7.88 10.61 -7.04
C HIS A 213 -8.45 9.22 -7.31
N LEU A 214 -9.61 8.96 -6.77
CA LEU A 214 -10.38 7.73 -6.99
C LEU A 214 -11.86 8.05 -7.23
N VAL A 215 -12.50 7.15 -7.98
CA VAL A 215 -13.94 7.14 -8.22
C VAL A 215 -14.47 5.74 -7.91
N ILE A 216 -15.65 5.65 -7.33
CA ILE A 216 -16.40 4.40 -7.22
C ILE A 216 -17.76 4.56 -7.90
N THR A 217 -18.13 3.54 -8.69
CA THR A 217 -19.41 3.51 -9.39
C THR A 217 -20.54 2.97 -8.48
N ASP A 218 -21.77 3.05 -8.94
CA ASP A 218 -22.85 2.20 -8.46
C ASP A 218 -22.58 0.74 -8.86
N ARG A 219 -23.49 -0.19 -8.56
CA ARG A 219 -23.29 -1.63 -8.72
C ARG A 219 -23.60 -2.08 -10.15
N TYR A 220 -22.57 -2.60 -10.80
CA TYR A 220 -22.63 -3.16 -12.16
C TYR A 220 -21.86 -4.49 -12.18
N PRO A 221 -22.43 -5.56 -11.56
CA PRO A 221 -21.76 -6.83 -11.42
C PRO A 221 -21.46 -7.47 -12.79
N GLY A 222 -20.28 -8.06 -12.93
CA GLY A 222 -19.88 -8.73 -14.17
C GLY A 222 -19.38 -7.81 -15.29
N THR A 223 -19.28 -6.49 -15.06
CA THR A 223 -18.72 -5.57 -16.06
C THR A 223 -17.20 -5.72 -16.21
N VAL A 224 -16.49 -5.96 -15.13
CA VAL A 224 -15.05 -6.18 -15.09
C VAL A 224 -14.77 -7.38 -14.17
N HIS A 225 -13.84 -8.26 -14.57
CA HIS A 225 -13.55 -9.51 -13.88
C HIS A 225 -12.19 -9.51 -13.19
N HIS A 226 -11.21 -8.75 -13.70
CA HIS A 226 -9.85 -8.67 -13.20
C HIS A 226 -9.50 -7.25 -12.77
N GLN A 227 -8.42 -7.07 -12.03
CA GLN A 227 -7.77 -5.77 -11.94
C GLN A 227 -7.20 -5.43 -13.32
N LEU A 228 -7.54 -4.27 -13.85
CA LEU A 228 -7.06 -3.78 -15.14
C LEU A 228 -6.10 -2.62 -14.92
N VAL A 229 -4.87 -2.75 -15.41
CA VAL A 229 -3.82 -1.74 -15.28
C VAL A 229 -3.14 -1.58 -16.64
N GLU A 230 -2.95 -0.36 -17.11
CA GLU A 230 -2.20 -0.13 -18.34
C GLU A 230 -0.69 -0.30 -18.14
N LEU A 231 -0.01 -0.93 -19.09
CA LEU A 231 1.47 -1.06 -19.06
C LEU A 231 2.17 0.28 -19.26
N GLY A 232 1.63 1.17 -20.07
CA GLY A 232 2.14 2.53 -20.26
C GLY A 232 2.21 3.37 -18.97
N TYR A 233 1.61 2.88 -17.88
CA TYR A 233 1.76 3.44 -16.54
C TYR A 233 3.22 3.43 -16.07
N ILE A 234 3.97 2.36 -16.35
CA ILE A 234 5.36 2.21 -15.94
C ILE A 234 6.23 3.28 -16.59
N THR A 235 6.04 3.54 -17.87
CA THR A 235 6.83 4.54 -18.62
C THR A 235 6.42 5.98 -18.32
N SER A 236 5.12 6.26 -18.13
CA SER A 236 4.63 7.63 -17.86
C SER A 236 4.77 8.05 -16.40
N ALA A 237 4.75 7.10 -15.46
CA ALA A 237 4.74 7.37 -14.04
C ALA A 237 6.12 7.72 -13.46
N HIS A 238 7.20 7.23 -14.08
CA HIS A 238 8.56 7.44 -13.60
C HIS A 238 9.26 8.66 -14.24
N HIS A 239 8.70 9.24 -15.32
CA HIS A 239 9.36 10.30 -16.09
C HIS A 239 8.75 11.69 -15.91
N SER A 240 7.71 11.88 -15.10
CA SER A 240 7.11 13.20 -14.91
C SER A 240 7.16 13.65 -13.46
N ASP A 241 7.89 14.74 -13.18
CA ASP A 241 7.78 15.51 -11.93
C ASP A 241 6.43 16.26 -11.80
N GLY A 242 5.54 16.09 -12.77
CA GLY A 242 4.25 16.75 -12.86
C GLY A 242 3.06 15.85 -12.54
N THR A 243 1.85 16.42 -12.63
CA THR A 243 0.59 15.69 -12.46
C THR A 243 0.39 14.68 -13.59
N SER A 244 0.27 13.39 -13.24
CA SER A 244 0.02 12.30 -14.19
C SER A 244 -1.28 11.55 -13.86
N VAL A 245 -1.85 10.89 -14.87
CA VAL A 245 -3.00 9.99 -14.73
C VAL A 245 -2.69 8.68 -15.45
N ALA A 246 -3.25 7.59 -14.93
CA ALA A 246 -3.10 6.27 -15.50
C ALA A 246 -4.42 5.50 -15.41
N PHE A 247 -4.63 4.57 -16.35
CA PHE A 247 -5.76 3.67 -16.31
C PHE A 247 -5.54 2.58 -15.27
N ASN A 248 -6.48 2.50 -14.35
CA ASN A 248 -6.55 1.46 -13.35
C ASN A 248 -8.01 1.27 -12.93
N VAL A 249 -8.56 0.08 -13.15
CA VAL A 249 -9.93 -0.26 -12.75
C VAL A 249 -9.92 -1.62 -12.06
N GLN A 250 -10.63 -1.72 -10.94
CA GLN A 250 -10.78 -3.01 -10.27
C GLN A 250 -12.24 -3.29 -9.91
N PRO A 251 -12.69 -4.55 -10.03
CA PRO A 251 -14.00 -4.97 -9.57
C PRO A 251 -14.03 -5.09 -8.04
N ARG A 252 -15.21 -4.86 -7.48
CA ARG A 252 -15.52 -5.17 -6.07
C ARG A 252 -16.51 -6.34 -6.00
N PRO A 253 -16.44 -7.20 -4.97
CA PRO A 253 -17.43 -8.28 -4.80
C PRO A 253 -18.89 -7.78 -4.74
N THR A 254 -19.08 -6.50 -4.36
CA THR A 254 -20.38 -5.82 -4.33
C THR A 254 -20.89 -5.42 -5.71
N GLY A 255 -20.12 -5.64 -6.79
CA GLY A 255 -20.44 -5.25 -8.16
C GLY A 255 -20.06 -3.81 -8.52
N GLN A 256 -19.48 -3.05 -7.60
CA GLN A 256 -18.97 -1.71 -7.87
C GLN A 256 -17.61 -1.78 -8.59
N LEU A 257 -17.29 -0.75 -9.37
CA LEU A 257 -15.97 -0.56 -9.97
C LEU A 257 -15.24 0.57 -9.25
N LEU A 258 -14.00 0.32 -8.87
CA LEU A 258 -13.09 1.33 -8.40
C LEU A 258 -12.21 1.80 -9.56
N ILE A 259 -12.20 3.11 -9.85
CA ILE A 259 -11.49 3.70 -10.97
C ILE A 259 -10.41 4.62 -10.43
N GLY A 260 -9.19 4.46 -10.90
CA GLY A 260 -8.00 5.24 -10.63
C GLY A 260 -7.10 5.25 -11.86
N SER A 261 -5.97 5.83 -11.79
CA SER A 261 -5.41 6.57 -10.68
C SER A 261 -4.78 7.87 -11.17
N SER A 262 -4.44 8.74 -10.23
CA SER A 262 -3.66 9.93 -10.53
C SER A 262 -2.49 10.07 -9.56
N ARG A 263 -1.52 10.89 -9.95
CA ARG A 263 -0.41 11.34 -9.11
C ARG A 263 -0.30 12.84 -9.26
N GLU A 264 -0.40 13.55 -8.13
CA GLU A 264 -0.24 14.99 -8.05
C GLU A 264 0.76 15.26 -6.91
N PHE A 265 1.85 15.93 -7.24
CA PHE A 265 2.90 16.27 -6.30
C PHE A 265 2.70 17.67 -5.73
N ASP A 266 3.46 17.99 -4.68
CA ASP A 266 3.58 19.32 -4.10
C ASP A 266 2.26 19.98 -3.67
N THR A 267 1.27 19.16 -3.34
CA THR A 267 0.00 19.60 -2.75
C THR A 267 -0.33 18.82 -1.49
N THR A 268 -0.84 19.52 -0.49
CA THR A 268 -1.41 18.98 0.74
C THR A 268 -2.92 19.22 0.81
N ASP A 269 -3.50 19.86 -0.22
CA ASP A 269 -4.93 20.12 -0.31
C ASP A 269 -5.69 18.79 -0.56
N PRO A 270 -6.59 18.37 0.34
CA PRO A 270 -7.38 17.15 0.18
C PRO A 270 -8.55 17.29 -0.80
N ALA A 271 -8.84 18.49 -1.30
CA ALA A 271 -9.96 18.70 -2.23
C ALA A 271 -9.74 17.94 -3.55
N VAL A 272 -10.83 17.48 -4.15
CA VAL A 272 -10.79 16.85 -5.48
C VAL A 272 -10.43 17.92 -6.52
N ASN A 273 -9.34 17.68 -7.27
CA ASN A 273 -8.99 18.48 -8.44
C ASN A 273 -9.79 17.96 -9.64
N ASN A 274 -10.84 18.71 -10.02
CA ASN A 274 -11.75 18.31 -11.08
C ASN A 274 -11.07 18.17 -12.45
N ALA A 275 -10.03 18.94 -12.74
CA ALA A 275 -9.28 18.84 -14.00
C ALA A 275 -8.49 17.52 -14.05
N VAL A 276 -7.85 17.13 -12.95
CA VAL A 276 -7.14 15.84 -12.84
C VAL A 276 -8.12 14.68 -12.88
N LEU A 277 -9.25 14.80 -12.17
CA LEU A 277 -10.32 13.80 -12.19
C LEU A 277 -10.88 13.58 -13.60
N ALA A 278 -11.16 14.65 -14.34
CA ALA A 278 -11.66 14.56 -15.70
C ALA A 278 -10.64 13.86 -16.62
N ARG A 279 -9.35 14.21 -16.52
CA ARG A 279 -8.29 13.53 -17.30
C ARG A 279 -8.19 12.03 -16.97
N MET A 280 -8.32 11.69 -15.68
CA MET A 280 -8.30 10.29 -15.22
C MET A 280 -9.48 9.50 -15.77
N LEU A 281 -10.69 10.05 -15.72
CA LEU A 281 -11.88 9.42 -16.29
C LEU A 281 -11.79 9.31 -17.81
N GLN A 282 -11.31 10.34 -18.49
CA GLN A 282 -11.09 10.30 -19.94
C GLN A 282 -10.09 9.20 -20.34
N ARG A 283 -9.02 9.01 -19.54
CA ARG A 283 -8.09 7.90 -19.74
C ARG A 283 -8.78 6.54 -19.56
N ALA A 284 -9.63 6.40 -18.53
CA ALA A 284 -10.37 5.18 -18.28
C ALA A 284 -11.39 4.85 -19.40
N LEU A 285 -12.09 5.84 -19.92
CA LEU A 285 -13.01 5.70 -21.07
C LEU A 285 -12.27 5.24 -22.34
N GLY A 286 -11.00 5.60 -22.47
CA GLY A 286 -10.16 5.14 -23.58
C GLY A 286 -9.88 3.64 -23.57
N TYR A 287 -10.01 2.96 -22.44
CA TYR A 287 -9.87 1.50 -22.29
C TYR A 287 -11.22 0.78 -22.13
N LEU A 288 -12.13 1.38 -21.39
CA LEU A 288 -13.48 0.86 -21.08
C LEU A 288 -14.54 1.87 -21.52
N PRO A 289 -14.91 1.93 -22.80
CA PRO A 289 -15.88 2.91 -23.31
C PRO A 289 -17.24 2.86 -22.59
N GLY A 290 -17.70 1.68 -22.20
CA GLY A 290 -18.95 1.48 -21.46
C GLY A 290 -19.01 2.14 -20.07
N LEU A 291 -17.91 2.65 -19.54
CA LEU A 291 -17.93 3.46 -18.32
C LEU A 291 -18.73 4.77 -18.48
N ALA A 292 -18.93 5.23 -19.72
CA ALA A 292 -19.73 6.43 -20.02
C ALA A 292 -21.20 6.30 -19.58
N ASP A 293 -21.72 5.08 -19.55
CA ASP A 293 -23.10 4.76 -19.21
C ASP A 293 -23.31 4.46 -17.72
N LEU A 294 -22.23 4.49 -16.94
CA LEU A 294 -22.26 4.14 -15.51
C LEU A 294 -22.33 5.39 -14.63
N ASN A 295 -23.03 5.26 -13.50
CA ASN A 295 -23.12 6.31 -12.49
C ASN A 295 -21.98 6.18 -11.49
N ALA A 296 -21.25 7.27 -11.24
CA ALA A 296 -20.34 7.40 -10.12
C ALA A 296 -21.11 7.84 -8.87
N ILE A 297 -20.89 7.16 -7.74
CA ILE A 297 -21.54 7.51 -6.47
C ILE A 297 -20.65 8.31 -5.55
N ARG A 298 -19.33 8.26 -5.74
CA ARG A 298 -18.38 9.00 -4.91
C ARG A 298 -17.04 9.21 -5.63
N THR A 299 -16.46 10.39 -5.40
CA THR A 299 -15.06 10.71 -5.71
C THR A 299 -14.36 11.15 -4.44
N TRP A 300 -13.06 10.84 -4.32
CA TRP A 300 -12.25 11.26 -3.19
C TRP A 300 -10.77 11.28 -3.54
N THR A 301 -9.97 11.78 -2.62
CA THR A 301 -8.51 11.83 -2.72
C THR A 301 -7.88 11.14 -1.53
N GLY A 302 -6.60 10.81 -1.67
CA GLY A 302 -5.75 10.33 -0.58
C GLY A 302 -4.30 10.66 -0.85
N PHE A 303 -3.50 10.64 0.21
CA PHE A 303 -2.07 10.94 0.14
C PHE A 303 -1.26 9.67 0.39
N ARG A 304 -0.41 9.34 -0.58
CA ARG A 304 0.64 8.34 -0.42
C ARG A 304 1.84 8.99 0.24
N ALA A 305 2.51 8.29 1.13
CA ALA A 305 3.78 8.72 1.72
C ALA A 305 4.93 8.18 0.86
N ALA A 306 5.48 9.02 0.00
CA ALA A 306 6.54 8.65 -0.93
C ALA A 306 7.92 8.98 -0.37
N THR A 307 8.86 8.04 -0.47
CA THR A 307 10.29 8.24 -0.27
C THR A 307 10.95 8.66 -1.58
N PRO A 308 12.17 9.24 -1.56
CA PRO A 308 12.88 9.62 -2.78
C PRO A 308 13.21 8.47 -3.71
N ASP A 309 13.42 7.27 -3.16
CA ASP A 309 13.80 6.04 -3.88
C ASP A 309 12.63 5.07 -4.11
N SER A 310 11.42 5.48 -3.76
CA SER A 310 10.19 4.68 -3.85
C SER A 310 10.18 3.40 -3.00
N LEU A 311 11.18 3.13 -2.16
CA LEU A 311 11.20 2.01 -1.23
C LEU A 311 10.77 2.43 0.18
N PRO A 312 10.02 1.60 0.92
CA PRO A 312 9.66 1.92 2.30
C PRO A 312 10.88 1.97 3.21
N ILE A 313 10.76 2.67 4.33
CA ILE A 313 11.74 2.67 5.41
C ILE A 313 11.27 1.69 6.47
N ILE A 314 12.01 0.59 6.65
CA ILE A 314 11.67 -0.50 7.59
C ILE A 314 12.90 -0.80 8.44
N GLY A 315 12.76 -0.69 9.76
CA GLY A 315 13.83 -1.02 10.70
C GLY A 315 14.15 0.08 11.71
N PRO A 316 15.28 -0.04 12.43
CA PRO A 316 15.61 0.90 13.50
C PRO A 316 15.98 2.29 12.96
N HIS A 317 15.60 3.31 13.71
CA HIS A 317 16.06 4.68 13.45
C HIS A 317 17.56 4.80 13.76
N PRO A 318 18.38 5.41 12.86
CA PRO A 318 19.85 5.40 13.03
C PRO A 318 20.35 6.15 14.27
N ALA A 319 19.57 7.11 14.79
CA ALA A 319 19.95 7.95 15.93
C ALA A 319 19.07 7.76 17.18
N HIS A 320 18.00 6.99 17.10
CA HIS A 320 17.07 6.74 18.22
C HIS A 320 16.86 5.23 18.40
N PRO A 321 17.61 4.57 19.28
CA PRO A 321 17.68 3.10 19.37
C PRO A 321 16.34 2.43 19.74
N HIS A 322 15.39 3.16 20.30
CA HIS A 322 14.08 2.64 20.69
C HIS A 322 12.99 2.92 19.65
N LEU A 323 13.32 3.71 18.61
CA LEU A 323 12.39 4.06 17.55
C LEU A 323 12.62 3.18 16.33
N TRP A 324 11.54 2.54 15.88
CA TRP A 324 11.49 1.68 14.70
C TRP A 324 10.57 2.30 13.66
N LEU A 325 10.95 2.24 12.42
CA LEU A 325 10.24 2.86 11.31
C LEU A 325 9.56 1.80 10.45
N ALA A 326 8.31 2.06 10.08
CA ALA A 326 7.52 1.30 9.11
C ALA A 326 6.70 2.28 8.29
N VAL A 327 7.37 3.07 7.43
CA VAL A 327 6.80 4.24 6.72
C VAL A 327 7.26 4.30 5.27
N GLY A 328 6.66 5.16 4.47
CA GLY A 328 7.14 5.44 3.12
C GLY A 328 6.76 4.42 2.05
N HIS A 329 5.71 3.63 2.26
CA HIS A 329 5.27 2.57 1.35
C HIS A 329 4.61 3.06 0.06
N GLU A 330 4.51 4.35 -0.15
CA GLU A 330 3.86 4.98 -1.29
C GLU A 330 2.48 4.36 -1.59
N GLY A 331 2.28 3.86 -2.81
CA GLY A 331 1.04 3.21 -3.27
C GLY A 331 0.90 1.75 -2.88
N LEU A 332 1.96 1.12 -2.38
CA LEU A 332 2.02 -0.33 -2.13
C LEU A 332 1.82 -0.75 -0.67
N GLY A 333 1.51 0.17 0.23
CA GLY A 333 1.43 -0.12 1.66
C GLY A 333 0.38 -1.18 2.05
N VAL A 334 -0.65 -1.39 1.24
CA VAL A 334 -1.60 -2.49 1.45
C VAL A 334 -0.95 -3.82 1.06
N THR A 335 -0.37 -3.89 -0.12
CA THR A 335 0.33 -5.09 -0.60
C THR A 335 1.44 -5.49 0.35
N THR A 336 2.34 -4.55 0.68
CA THR A 336 3.64 -4.84 1.32
C THR A 336 3.58 -4.87 2.86
N ALA A 337 2.46 -4.53 3.48
CA ALA A 337 2.32 -4.51 4.94
C ALA A 337 2.69 -5.82 5.64
N PRO A 338 2.31 -7.03 5.15
CA PRO A 338 2.66 -8.28 5.84
C PRO A 338 4.16 -8.53 5.96
N ALA A 339 4.89 -8.46 4.85
CA ALA A 339 6.35 -8.67 4.88
C ALA A 339 7.10 -7.54 5.60
N THR A 340 6.63 -6.29 5.49
CA THR A 340 7.12 -5.17 6.31
C THR A 340 7.03 -5.52 7.80
N ALA A 341 5.90 -6.03 8.24
CA ALA A 341 5.66 -6.39 9.62
C ALA A 341 6.56 -7.54 10.10
N GLN A 342 6.74 -8.57 9.27
CA GLN A 342 7.65 -9.68 9.58
C GLN A 342 9.11 -9.23 9.66
N LEU A 343 9.56 -8.38 8.70
CA LEU A 343 10.90 -7.79 8.74
C LEU A 343 11.14 -7.01 10.03
N LEU A 344 10.16 -6.18 10.41
CA LEU A 344 10.26 -5.36 11.61
C LEU A 344 10.28 -6.22 12.88
N ALA A 345 9.37 -7.18 12.99
CA ALA A 345 9.27 -8.09 14.13
C ALA A 345 10.56 -8.92 14.28
N ALA A 346 11.10 -9.44 13.17
CA ALA A 346 12.35 -10.19 13.18
C ALA A 346 13.53 -9.35 13.70
N GLN A 347 13.63 -8.11 13.27
CA GLN A 347 14.69 -7.20 13.73
C GLN A 347 14.53 -6.81 15.21
N ILE A 348 13.30 -6.58 15.70
CA ILE A 348 13.03 -6.25 17.10
C ILE A 348 13.35 -7.43 18.02
N THR A 349 13.06 -8.67 17.59
CA THR A 349 13.29 -9.89 18.40
C THR A 349 14.67 -10.51 18.19
N GLY A 350 15.45 -10.02 17.22
CA GLY A 350 16.75 -10.60 16.87
C GLY A 350 16.65 -11.94 16.12
N SER A 351 15.47 -12.27 15.55
CA SER A 351 15.28 -13.47 14.74
C SER A 351 15.68 -13.26 13.28
N ALA A 352 15.83 -14.35 12.51
CA ALA A 352 16.19 -14.25 11.09
C ALA A 352 15.07 -13.59 10.28
N PRO A 353 15.36 -12.54 9.48
CA PRO A 353 14.38 -11.90 8.65
C PRO A 353 14.02 -12.80 7.44
N PRO A 354 12.75 -12.74 6.94
CA PRO A 354 12.32 -13.58 5.83
C PRO A 354 12.94 -13.21 4.48
N ILE A 355 13.34 -11.95 4.33
CA ILE A 355 14.06 -11.41 3.14
C ILE A 355 15.15 -10.45 3.62
N ASP A 356 16.06 -10.06 2.72
CA ASP A 356 17.12 -9.09 3.03
C ASP A 356 16.52 -7.74 3.50
N PRO A 357 16.80 -7.29 4.74
CA PRO A 357 16.31 -6.02 5.27
C PRO A 357 17.07 -4.79 4.75
N MET A 358 18.29 -4.97 4.21
CA MET A 358 19.20 -3.87 3.88
C MET A 358 18.63 -2.86 2.89
N PRO A 359 17.93 -3.25 1.82
CA PRO A 359 17.36 -2.29 0.88
C PRO A 359 16.35 -1.32 1.51
N TYR A 360 15.72 -1.71 2.61
CA TYR A 360 14.68 -0.90 3.28
C TYR A 360 15.19 -0.16 4.52
N ALA A 361 16.47 -0.36 4.88
CA ALA A 361 17.04 0.19 6.09
C ALA A 361 17.06 1.74 6.09
N ALA A 362 16.77 2.34 7.25
CA ALA A 362 16.76 3.79 7.42
C ALA A 362 18.13 4.45 7.21
N GLN A 363 19.23 3.67 7.33
CA GLN A 363 20.60 4.13 7.14
C GLN A 363 20.84 4.78 5.76
N ARG A 364 20.08 4.40 4.73
CA ARG A 364 20.17 5.01 3.39
C ARG A 364 19.78 6.50 3.37
N PHE A 365 19.13 6.97 4.43
CA PHE A 365 18.75 8.36 4.67
C PHE A 365 19.38 8.94 5.95
N ALA A 366 20.44 8.34 6.47
CA ALA A 366 21.02 8.71 7.77
C ALA A 366 21.39 10.19 7.88
N ALA A 367 21.94 10.80 6.83
CA ALA A 367 22.29 12.23 6.83
C ALA A 367 21.07 13.12 7.14
N GLN A 368 19.93 12.85 6.50
CA GLN A 368 18.69 13.63 6.69
C GLN A 368 18.05 13.40 8.07
N LEU A 369 18.15 12.15 8.59
CA LEU A 369 17.58 11.76 9.88
C LEU A 369 18.40 12.25 11.09
N VAL A 370 19.69 12.53 10.91
CA VAL A 370 20.59 13.00 11.97
C VAL A 370 20.61 14.53 12.06
N ASP A 371 20.55 15.25 10.94
CA ASP A 371 20.63 16.72 10.89
C ASP A 371 19.40 17.42 11.55
N SER A 372 18.32 16.71 11.77
CA SER A 372 17.11 17.27 12.40
C SER A 372 17.27 17.67 13.89
N ARG A 373 18.41 17.37 14.53
CA ARG A 373 18.71 17.79 15.90
C ARG A 373 19.16 19.26 16.05
N GLY A 374 19.47 19.93 14.92
CA GLY A 374 19.95 21.31 14.93
C GLY A 374 18.86 22.37 14.75
N ALA A 375 17.60 21.99 14.61
CA ALA A 375 16.47 22.88 14.29
C ALA A 375 15.40 22.96 15.41
N ALA A 376 15.75 22.66 16.66
CA ALA A 376 14.87 22.79 17.82
C ALA A 376 15.35 23.91 18.76
#